data_f30d3873421e07714b05bfe1a009d23b
#
_entry.id   f30d3873421e07714b05bfe1a009d23b
#
_cell.length_a   1.000
_cell.length_b   1.000
_cell.length_c   1.000
_cell.angle_alpha   90.00
_cell.angle_beta   90.00
_cell.angle_gamma   90.00
#
_symmetry.space_group_name_H-M   'P 1'
#
loop_
_entity.id
_entity.type
_entity.pdbx_description
1 polymer ?
#
loop_
_entity_poly.entity_id
_entity_poly.type
_entity_poly.pdbx_seq_one_letter_code
_entity_poly.pdbx_strand_id
1 'polypeptide(L)'
;MRDTSKRIEKTKQEIADALCSLLETEQYNELTIQEIADKCSVTRRTLYRHFKTKDEILHHCFKGCATQFSEYISGKAPKNYYELCLVYFSFWEENMNMLTILNKSGIMYRFASEFESLVQLMSSQIGHAISDVASPEQMDKYKFHFAYRTAGFWHVTEVWSHENPRRSAEEMAKIMMEITSFPSGVQIL
;
A
#
# COMPACT_ATOMS: atom_id res chain seq x y z
N MET A 1 11.05 26.00 -17.72
CA MET A 1 10.09 25.48 -16.69
C MET A 1 10.14 23.95 -16.53
N ARG A 2 10.22 23.14 -17.58
CA ARG A 2 10.31 21.66 -17.48
C ARG A 2 11.52 21.12 -16.69
N ASP A 3 12.66 21.79 -16.75
CA ASP A 3 13.91 21.33 -16.10
C ASP A 3 13.89 21.54 -14.58
N THR A 4 13.33 22.67 -14.12
CA THR A 4 13.18 22.98 -12.69
C THR A 4 12.23 22.00 -11.98
N SER A 5 11.13 21.61 -12.62
CA SER A 5 10.17 20.64 -12.08
C SER A 5 10.79 19.25 -11.94
N LYS A 6 11.55 18.79 -12.92
CA LYS A 6 12.26 17.50 -12.85
C LYS A 6 13.30 17.47 -11.74
N ARG A 7 14.02 18.58 -11.54
CA ARG A 7 15.01 18.69 -10.46
C ARG A 7 14.35 18.68 -9.08
N ILE A 8 13.21 19.33 -8.92
CA ILE A 8 12.43 19.31 -7.67
C ILE A 8 11.99 17.90 -7.34
N GLU A 9 11.41 17.18 -8.32
CA GLU A 9 10.92 15.82 -8.10
C GLU A 9 12.07 14.85 -7.81
N LYS A 10 13.21 14.98 -8.49
CA LYS A 10 14.41 14.21 -8.18
C LYS A 10 14.86 14.40 -6.73
N THR A 11 14.92 15.66 -6.25
CA THR A 11 15.32 15.94 -4.86
C THR A 11 14.31 15.37 -3.86
N LYS A 12 13.01 15.44 -4.16
CA LYS A 12 11.99 14.82 -3.31
C LYS A 12 12.17 13.30 -3.23
N GLN A 13 12.46 12.66 -4.36
CA GLN A 13 12.72 11.23 -4.38
C GLN A 13 13.97 10.86 -3.59
N GLU A 14 15.07 11.59 -3.73
CA GLU A 14 16.30 11.39 -2.94
C GLU A 14 16.05 11.49 -1.43
N ILE A 15 15.20 12.43 -0.99
CA ILE A 15 14.82 12.56 0.43
C ILE A 15 13.94 11.39 0.87
N ALA A 16 13.00 10.95 0.03
CA ALA A 16 12.14 9.80 0.30
C ALA A 16 12.95 8.50 0.40
N ASP A 17 13.89 8.27 -0.52
CA ASP A 17 14.78 7.11 -0.53
C ASP A 17 15.67 7.09 0.74
N ALA A 18 16.12 8.24 1.21
CA ALA A 18 16.88 8.35 2.45
C ALA A 18 16.03 7.94 3.67
N LEU A 19 14.77 8.38 3.76
CA LEU A 19 13.86 7.94 4.81
C LEU A 19 13.63 6.43 4.73
N CYS A 20 13.33 5.88 3.57
CA CYS A 20 13.13 4.44 3.39
C CYS A 20 14.36 3.63 3.82
N SER A 21 15.57 4.10 3.47
CA SER A 21 16.83 3.45 3.89
C SER A 21 17.05 3.48 5.41
N LEU A 22 16.67 4.57 6.09
CA LEU A 22 16.77 4.65 7.55
C LEU A 22 15.75 3.72 8.24
N LEU A 23 14.56 3.58 7.68
CA LEU A 23 13.51 2.69 8.19
C LEU A 23 13.86 1.18 8.13
N GLU A 24 14.93 0.80 7.42
CA GLU A 24 15.42 -0.59 7.43
C GLU A 24 15.98 -0.98 8.81
N THR A 25 16.50 -0.01 9.57
CA THR A 25 17.18 -0.23 10.85
C THR A 25 16.57 0.53 12.02
N GLU A 26 15.84 1.60 11.76
CA GLU A 26 15.34 2.53 12.76
C GLU A 26 13.81 2.52 12.87
N GLN A 27 13.31 2.79 14.07
CA GLN A 27 11.89 3.03 14.29
C GLN A 27 11.49 4.41 13.75
N TYR A 28 10.36 4.48 13.02
CA TYR A 28 9.91 5.76 12.47
C TYR A 28 9.82 6.88 13.50
N ASN A 29 9.31 6.60 14.69
CA ASN A 29 9.12 7.62 15.72
C ASN A 29 10.45 8.19 16.27
N GLU A 30 11.53 7.43 16.20
CA GLU A 30 12.86 7.82 16.69
C GLU A 30 13.61 8.68 15.67
N LEU A 31 13.32 8.53 14.38
CA LEU A 31 13.97 9.28 13.31
C LEU A 31 13.68 10.78 13.37
N THR A 32 14.73 11.56 13.19
CA THR A 32 14.68 13.02 13.11
C THR A 32 14.83 13.51 11.66
N ILE A 33 14.34 14.73 11.40
CA ILE A 33 14.55 15.41 10.11
C ILE A 33 16.04 15.61 9.80
N GLN A 34 16.88 15.77 10.84
CA GLN A 34 18.31 15.96 10.66
C GLN A 34 18.96 14.69 10.11
N GLU A 35 18.67 13.53 10.67
CA GLU A 35 19.20 12.24 10.19
C GLU A 35 18.80 11.98 8.74
N ILE A 36 17.56 12.29 8.36
CA ILE A 36 17.11 12.17 6.97
C ILE A 36 17.91 13.11 6.05
N ALA A 37 18.10 14.38 6.45
CA ALA A 37 18.86 15.35 5.68
C ALA A 37 20.33 14.94 5.51
N ASP A 38 20.96 14.44 6.57
CA ASP A 38 22.34 13.96 6.57
C ASP A 38 22.50 12.73 5.66
N LYS A 39 21.54 11.79 5.72
CA LYS A 39 21.52 10.57 4.89
C LYS A 39 21.49 10.88 3.40
N CYS A 40 20.70 11.88 2.97
CA CYS A 40 20.63 12.29 1.54
C CYS A 40 21.58 13.44 1.19
N SER A 41 22.49 13.82 2.09
CA SER A 41 23.50 14.87 1.88
C SER A 41 22.92 16.23 1.47
N VAL A 42 21.72 16.56 1.99
CA VAL A 42 21.11 17.89 1.81
C VAL A 42 21.12 18.66 3.11
N THR A 43 21.06 20.00 3.03
CA THR A 43 20.88 20.81 4.23
C THR A 43 19.44 20.69 4.75
N ARG A 44 19.27 20.80 6.08
CA ARG A 44 17.95 20.88 6.72
C ARG A 44 17.05 21.95 6.07
N ARG A 45 17.62 23.10 5.67
CA ARG A 45 16.90 24.15 4.93
C ARG A 45 16.41 23.67 3.56
N THR A 46 17.22 22.88 2.86
CA THR A 46 16.84 22.29 1.57
C THR A 46 15.71 21.28 1.76
N LEU A 47 15.79 20.43 2.78
CA LEU A 47 14.74 19.46 3.10
C LEU A 47 13.42 20.19 3.40
N TYR A 48 13.41 21.19 4.29
CA TYR A 48 12.20 21.95 4.61
C TYR A 48 11.60 22.76 3.46
N ARG A 49 12.35 23.02 2.41
CA ARG A 49 11.82 23.61 1.18
C ARG A 49 10.93 22.63 0.41
N HIS A 50 11.15 21.33 0.56
CA HIS A 50 10.42 20.27 -0.16
C HIS A 50 9.34 19.62 0.70
N PHE A 51 9.63 19.41 1.98
CA PHE A 51 8.73 18.75 2.94
C PHE A 51 8.75 19.51 4.25
N LYS A 52 7.57 19.82 4.80
CA LYS A 52 7.45 20.56 6.06
C LYS A 52 7.56 19.66 7.28
N THR A 53 7.19 18.38 7.13
CA THR A 53 7.18 17.40 8.21
C THR A 53 7.77 16.07 7.73
N LYS A 54 8.16 15.23 8.67
CA LYS A 54 8.56 13.84 8.42
C LYS A 54 7.40 13.02 7.84
N ASP A 55 6.17 13.31 8.27
CA ASP A 55 4.97 12.65 7.76
C ASP A 55 4.72 12.97 6.27
N GLU A 56 5.03 14.18 5.81
CA GLU A 56 4.93 14.50 4.37
C GLU A 56 5.93 13.69 3.52
N ILE A 57 7.13 13.41 4.04
CA ILE A 57 8.10 12.54 3.37
C ILE A 57 7.56 11.12 3.31
N LEU A 58 7.05 10.60 4.42
CA LEU A 58 6.48 9.26 4.51
C LEU A 58 5.29 9.10 3.54
N HIS A 59 4.39 10.08 3.51
CA HIS A 59 3.28 10.10 2.57
C HIS A 59 3.75 10.05 1.11
N HIS A 60 4.84 10.76 0.78
CA HIS A 60 5.43 10.71 -0.56
C HIS A 60 5.97 9.31 -0.90
N CYS A 61 6.62 8.62 0.05
CA CYS A 61 7.05 7.23 -0.11
C CYS A 61 5.85 6.31 -0.38
N PHE A 62 4.79 6.43 0.42
CA PHE A 62 3.58 5.61 0.28
C PHE A 62 2.88 5.83 -1.06
N LYS A 63 2.79 7.08 -1.50
CA LYS A 63 2.23 7.42 -2.80
C LYS A 63 3.04 6.80 -3.96
N GLY A 64 4.36 6.75 -3.84
CA GLY A 64 5.23 6.08 -4.80
C GLY A 64 4.92 4.59 -4.91
N CYS A 65 4.83 3.88 -3.78
CA CYS A 65 4.45 2.47 -3.74
C CYS A 65 3.04 2.24 -4.30
N ALA A 66 2.11 3.08 -3.92
CA ALA A 66 0.73 3.01 -4.40
C ALA A 66 0.65 3.17 -5.93
N THR A 67 1.45 4.05 -6.52
CA THR A 67 1.55 4.22 -7.97
C THR A 67 2.11 2.95 -8.63
N GLN A 68 3.20 2.40 -8.11
CA GLN A 68 3.80 1.14 -8.60
C GLN A 68 2.79 -0.01 -8.56
N PHE A 69 2.05 -0.15 -7.46
CA PHE A 69 1.00 -1.16 -7.33
C PHE A 69 -0.11 -0.98 -8.36
N SER A 70 -0.55 0.27 -8.58
CA SER A 70 -1.58 0.59 -9.60
C SER A 70 -1.12 0.24 -11.01
N GLU A 71 0.11 0.56 -11.35
CA GLU A 71 0.73 0.22 -12.64
C GLU A 71 0.88 -1.29 -12.81
N TYR A 72 1.31 -2.00 -11.75
CA TYR A 72 1.46 -3.44 -11.74
C TYR A 72 0.12 -4.17 -11.99
N ILE A 73 -0.93 -3.78 -11.26
CA ILE A 73 -2.28 -4.36 -11.46
C ILE A 73 -2.81 -4.04 -12.86
N SER A 74 -2.68 -2.79 -13.30
CA SER A 74 -3.16 -2.37 -14.62
C SER A 74 -2.45 -3.13 -15.74
N GLY A 75 -1.15 -3.38 -15.60
CA GLY A 75 -0.36 -4.15 -16.55
C GLY A 75 -0.74 -5.64 -16.62
N LYS A 76 -1.20 -6.23 -15.52
CA LYS A 76 -1.65 -7.64 -15.45
C LYS A 76 -3.12 -7.81 -15.82
N ALA A 77 -3.93 -6.75 -15.70
CA ALA A 77 -5.36 -6.71 -16.05
C ALA A 77 -6.19 -7.93 -15.58
N PRO A 78 -6.25 -8.23 -14.26
CA PRO A 78 -6.93 -9.41 -13.74
C PRO A 78 -8.42 -9.39 -14.10
N LYS A 79 -8.96 -10.54 -14.54
CA LYS A 79 -10.33 -10.67 -15.06
C LYS A 79 -11.31 -11.25 -14.04
N ASN A 80 -10.82 -11.81 -12.95
CA ASN A 80 -11.62 -12.42 -11.91
C ASN A 80 -10.97 -12.26 -10.54
N TYR A 81 -11.68 -12.66 -9.50
CA TYR A 81 -11.22 -12.48 -8.12
C TYR A 81 -9.96 -13.29 -7.80
N TYR A 82 -9.81 -14.49 -8.32
CA TYR A 82 -8.59 -15.30 -8.14
C TYR A 82 -7.37 -14.62 -8.77
N GLU A 83 -7.51 -14.16 -10.02
CA GLU A 83 -6.43 -13.44 -10.70
C GLU A 83 -6.07 -12.14 -9.97
N LEU A 84 -7.08 -11.42 -9.43
CA LEU A 84 -6.84 -10.23 -8.60
C LEU A 84 -6.03 -10.56 -7.34
N CYS A 85 -6.39 -11.63 -6.63
CA CYS A 85 -5.65 -12.09 -5.47
C CYS A 85 -4.22 -12.51 -5.83
N LEU A 86 -4.07 -13.26 -6.92
CA LEU A 86 -2.76 -13.70 -7.41
C LEU A 86 -1.86 -12.50 -7.74
N VAL A 87 -2.37 -11.53 -8.50
CA VAL A 87 -1.62 -10.32 -8.86
C VAL A 87 -1.27 -9.49 -7.62
N TYR A 88 -2.20 -9.38 -6.67
CA TYR A 88 -1.98 -8.67 -5.41
C TYR A 88 -0.85 -9.31 -4.58
N PHE A 89 -0.91 -10.62 -4.32
CA PHE A 89 0.11 -11.29 -3.53
C PHE A 89 1.44 -11.41 -4.27
N SER A 90 1.43 -11.55 -5.62
CA SER A 90 2.66 -11.50 -6.42
C SER A 90 3.38 -10.17 -6.30
N PHE A 91 2.65 -9.04 -6.32
CA PHE A 91 3.25 -7.73 -6.10
C PHE A 91 3.94 -7.65 -4.74
N TRP A 92 3.28 -8.10 -3.67
CA TRP A 92 3.86 -8.07 -2.33
C TRP A 92 4.97 -9.09 -2.13
N GLU A 93 4.93 -10.23 -2.82
CA GLU A 93 6.02 -11.21 -2.83
C GLU A 93 7.29 -10.63 -3.45
N GLU A 94 7.16 -9.92 -4.57
CA GLU A 94 8.24 -9.19 -5.22
C GLU A 94 8.75 -7.99 -4.38
N ASN A 95 7.89 -7.40 -3.54
CA ASN A 95 8.19 -6.24 -2.70
C ASN A 95 8.24 -6.57 -1.19
N MET A 96 8.59 -7.80 -0.84
CA MET A 96 8.56 -8.27 0.55
C MET A 96 9.47 -7.48 1.49
N ASN A 97 10.58 -6.96 1.00
CA ASN A 97 11.46 -6.10 1.78
C ASN A 97 10.69 -4.86 2.31
N MET A 98 9.81 -4.31 1.51
CA MET A 98 8.98 -3.18 1.91
C MET A 98 8.03 -3.55 3.06
N LEU A 99 7.32 -4.69 3.00
CA LEU A 99 6.49 -5.15 4.10
C LEU A 99 7.30 -5.36 5.38
N THR A 100 8.51 -5.90 5.24
CA THR A 100 9.44 -6.09 6.36
C THR A 100 9.82 -4.75 7.01
N ILE A 101 10.13 -3.73 6.20
CA ILE A 101 10.44 -2.38 6.66
C ILE A 101 9.24 -1.77 7.38
N LEU A 102 8.05 -1.82 6.78
CA LEU A 102 6.81 -1.28 7.36
C LEU A 102 6.49 -1.90 8.73
N ASN A 103 6.66 -3.22 8.86
CA ASN A 103 6.48 -3.94 10.12
C ASN A 103 7.52 -3.52 11.17
N LYS A 104 8.81 -3.60 10.82
CA LYS A 104 9.91 -3.28 11.74
C LYS A 104 9.89 -1.84 12.21
N SER A 105 9.57 -0.89 11.35
CA SER A 105 9.54 0.54 11.67
C SER A 105 8.27 1.02 12.36
N GLY A 106 7.28 0.13 12.58
CA GLY A 106 6.03 0.43 13.28
C GLY A 106 5.06 1.33 12.51
N ILE A 107 5.16 1.38 11.17
CA ILE A 107 4.33 2.23 10.31
C ILE A 107 3.34 1.47 9.43
N MET A 108 3.22 0.15 9.63
CA MET A 108 2.31 -0.71 8.87
C MET A 108 0.88 -0.16 8.84
N TYR A 109 0.34 0.28 9.97
CA TYR A 109 -1.00 0.84 10.07
C TYR A 109 -1.16 2.13 9.25
N ARG A 110 -0.15 3.01 9.26
CA ARG A 110 -0.17 4.25 8.47
C ARG A 110 -0.20 3.95 6.98
N PHE A 111 0.61 2.99 6.56
CA PHE A 111 0.63 2.54 5.17
C PHE A 111 -0.71 1.93 4.76
N ALA A 112 -1.31 1.09 5.60
CA ALA A 112 -2.62 0.49 5.35
C ALA A 112 -3.70 1.53 5.05
N SER A 113 -3.75 2.63 5.83
CA SER A 113 -4.69 3.73 5.64
C SER A 113 -4.53 4.45 4.29
N GLU A 114 -3.29 4.71 3.86
CA GLU A 114 -3.00 5.31 2.56
C GLU A 114 -3.34 4.36 1.41
N PHE A 115 -3.01 3.09 1.58
CA PHE A 115 -3.28 2.05 0.61
C PHE A 115 -4.80 1.81 0.42
N GLU A 116 -5.57 1.88 1.51
CA GLU A 116 -7.04 1.79 1.47
C GLU A 116 -7.64 2.90 0.59
N SER A 117 -7.17 4.12 0.73
CA SER A 117 -7.59 5.25 -0.09
C SER A 117 -7.34 5.02 -1.58
N LEU A 118 -6.20 4.39 -1.92
CA LEU A 118 -5.87 4.04 -3.30
C LEU A 118 -6.77 2.92 -3.84
N VAL A 119 -6.96 1.84 -3.07
CA VAL A 119 -7.84 0.73 -3.45
C VAL A 119 -9.26 1.21 -3.63
N GLN A 120 -9.71 2.18 -2.82
CA GLN A 120 -11.01 2.82 -2.97
C GLN A 120 -11.11 3.62 -4.28
N LEU A 121 -10.06 4.34 -4.67
CA LEU A 121 -10.01 5.05 -5.94
C LEU A 121 -10.05 4.08 -7.13
N MET A 122 -9.33 2.96 -7.06
CA MET A 122 -9.34 1.93 -8.09
C MET A 122 -10.70 1.22 -8.19
N SER A 123 -11.33 0.93 -7.05
CA SER A 123 -12.66 0.30 -7.03
C SER A 123 -13.76 1.24 -7.50
N SER A 124 -13.58 2.57 -7.40
CA SER A 124 -14.53 3.51 -8.00
C SER A 124 -14.53 3.43 -9.53
N GLN A 125 -13.39 3.11 -10.15
CA GLN A 125 -13.32 2.86 -11.60
C GLN A 125 -14.04 1.54 -11.99
N ILE A 126 -13.96 0.51 -11.13
CA ILE A 126 -14.74 -0.73 -11.26
C ILE A 126 -16.20 -0.48 -10.84
N GLY A 127 -16.41 0.39 -9.85
CA GLY A 127 -17.72 0.79 -9.32
C GLY A 127 -18.57 1.56 -10.31
N HIS A 128 -18.00 2.25 -11.31
CA HIS A 128 -18.79 2.80 -12.41
C HIS A 128 -19.48 1.69 -13.21
N ALA A 129 -18.86 0.52 -13.37
CA ALA A 129 -19.50 -0.63 -13.97
C ALA A 129 -20.60 -1.27 -13.07
N ILE A 130 -20.53 -1.05 -11.75
CA ILE A 130 -21.50 -1.54 -10.77
C ILE A 130 -22.62 -0.51 -10.54
N SER A 131 -22.31 0.80 -10.57
CA SER A 131 -23.30 1.88 -10.36
C SER A 131 -24.37 1.94 -11.44
N ASP A 132 -24.06 1.46 -12.64
CA ASP A 132 -25.03 1.36 -13.73
C ASP A 132 -26.09 0.27 -13.50
N VAL A 133 -25.90 -0.59 -12.48
CA VAL A 133 -26.76 -1.75 -12.20
C VAL A 133 -27.30 -1.77 -10.76
N ALA A 134 -26.69 -1.05 -9.82
CA ALA A 134 -27.01 -1.10 -8.40
C ALA A 134 -27.94 0.04 -7.96
N SER A 135 -28.93 -0.29 -7.10
CA SER A 135 -29.80 0.74 -6.49
C SER A 135 -29.02 1.61 -5.48
N PRO A 136 -29.50 2.84 -5.15
CA PRO A 136 -28.87 3.70 -4.13
C PRO A 136 -28.69 2.99 -2.77
N GLU A 137 -29.64 2.13 -2.39
CA GLU A 137 -29.56 1.35 -1.14
C GLU A 137 -28.47 0.28 -1.20
N GLN A 138 -28.27 -0.36 -2.34
CA GLN A 138 -27.16 -1.31 -2.55
C GLN A 138 -25.82 -0.61 -2.53
N MET A 139 -25.71 0.59 -3.09
CA MET A 139 -24.51 1.43 -3.04
C MET A 139 -24.14 1.83 -1.62
N ASP A 140 -25.12 2.14 -0.75
CA ASP A 140 -24.86 2.48 0.66
C ASP A 140 -24.31 1.27 1.44
N LYS A 141 -24.81 0.07 1.18
CA LYS A 141 -24.29 -1.17 1.76
C LYS A 141 -22.90 -1.54 1.23
N TYR A 142 -22.62 -1.19 -0.02
CA TYR A 142 -21.35 -1.51 -0.69
C TYR A 142 -20.14 -0.90 0.03
N LYS A 143 -20.24 0.30 0.60
CA LYS A 143 -19.16 0.93 1.37
C LYS A 143 -18.67 0.08 2.56
N PHE A 144 -19.61 -0.59 3.25
CA PHE A 144 -19.28 -1.47 4.38
C PHE A 144 -18.61 -2.78 3.91
N HIS A 145 -19.14 -3.36 2.82
CA HIS A 145 -18.49 -4.52 2.21
C HIS A 145 -17.08 -4.20 1.72
N PHE A 146 -16.90 -3.03 1.13
CA PHE A 146 -15.61 -2.56 0.66
C PHE A 146 -14.63 -2.40 1.83
N ALA A 147 -15.00 -1.66 2.87
CA ALA A 147 -14.18 -1.43 4.06
C ALA A 147 -13.78 -2.77 4.73
N TYR A 148 -14.73 -3.68 4.91
CA TYR A 148 -14.47 -5.01 5.47
C TYR A 148 -13.46 -5.81 4.63
N ARG A 149 -13.66 -5.85 3.31
CA ARG A 149 -12.78 -6.61 2.41
C ARG A 149 -11.38 -6.01 2.38
N THR A 150 -11.25 -4.70 2.29
CA THR A 150 -9.94 -4.03 2.24
C THR A 150 -9.16 -4.23 3.53
N ALA A 151 -9.81 -4.06 4.68
CA ALA A 151 -9.19 -4.28 5.99
C ALA A 151 -8.78 -5.75 6.16
N GLY A 152 -9.64 -6.69 5.75
CA GLY A 152 -9.35 -8.13 5.78
C GLY A 152 -8.17 -8.50 4.89
N PHE A 153 -8.12 -8.01 3.66
CA PHE A 153 -7.01 -8.22 2.74
C PHE A 153 -5.69 -7.75 3.35
N TRP A 154 -5.70 -6.53 3.90
CA TRP A 154 -4.50 -5.96 4.50
C TRP A 154 -4.02 -6.77 5.71
N HIS A 155 -4.92 -7.14 6.61
CA HIS A 155 -4.55 -7.95 7.77
C HIS A 155 -4.04 -9.34 7.38
N VAL A 156 -4.63 -9.98 6.37
CA VAL A 156 -4.10 -11.23 5.81
C VAL A 156 -2.68 -11.03 5.25
N THR A 157 -2.42 -9.92 4.59
CA THR A 157 -1.08 -9.59 4.08
C THR A 157 -0.07 -9.42 5.21
N GLU A 158 -0.46 -8.76 6.30
CA GLU A 158 0.36 -8.61 7.50
C GLU A 158 0.69 -9.99 8.11
N VAL A 159 -0.31 -10.84 8.35
CA VAL A 159 -0.12 -12.20 8.86
C VAL A 159 0.81 -13.01 7.95
N TRP A 160 0.54 -13.00 6.64
CA TRP A 160 1.37 -13.70 5.66
C TRP A 160 2.82 -13.21 5.63
N SER A 161 3.04 -11.92 5.81
CA SER A 161 4.40 -11.34 5.80
C SER A 161 5.29 -11.89 6.92
N HIS A 162 4.70 -12.40 8.00
CA HIS A 162 5.39 -12.97 9.16
C HIS A 162 5.58 -14.50 9.09
N GLU A 163 5.03 -15.17 8.09
CA GLU A 163 5.17 -16.63 7.97
C GLU A 163 6.61 -17.07 7.67
N ASN A 164 7.01 -18.20 8.28
CA ASN A 164 8.31 -18.82 8.01
C ASN A 164 8.18 -20.36 8.12
N PRO A 165 8.28 -21.16 7.03
CA PRO A 165 8.39 -20.71 5.63
C PRO A 165 7.11 -20.00 5.15
N ARG A 166 7.28 -19.05 4.23
CA ARG A 166 6.19 -18.28 3.68
C ARG A 166 5.50 -19.03 2.54
N ARG A 167 4.16 -18.96 2.51
CA ARG A 167 3.36 -19.41 1.38
C ARG A 167 3.65 -18.53 0.16
N SER A 168 3.56 -19.14 -1.02
CA SER A 168 3.64 -18.43 -2.31
C SER A 168 2.40 -17.56 -2.56
N ALA A 169 2.52 -16.61 -3.47
CA ALA A 169 1.39 -15.78 -3.92
C ALA A 169 0.23 -16.64 -4.45
N GLU A 170 0.53 -17.77 -5.12
CA GLU A 170 -0.49 -18.69 -5.64
C GLU A 170 -1.24 -19.40 -4.52
N GLU A 171 -0.54 -19.88 -3.47
CA GLU A 171 -1.17 -20.49 -2.30
C GLU A 171 -2.05 -19.47 -1.57
N MET A 172 -1.59 -18.23 -1.41
CA MET A 172 -2.38 -17.16 -0.82
C MET A 172 -3.62 -16.83 -1.64
N ALA A 173 -3.53 -16.79 -2.96
CA ALA A 173 -4.69 -16.56 -3.83
C ALA A 173 -5.74 -17.67 -3.66
N LYS A 174 -5.34 -18.94 -3.52
CA LYS A 174 -6.26 -20.06 -3.24
C LYS A 174 -6.93 -19.91 -1.88
N ILE A 175 -6.17 -19.57 -0.83
CA ILE A 175 -6.71 -19.33 0.52
C ILE A 175 -7.75 -18.20 0.51
N MET A 176 -7.47 -17.10 -0.22
CA MET A 176 -8.42 -15.99 -0.34
C MET A 176 -9.73 -16.41 -1.03
N MET A 177 -9.67 -17.31 -2.01
CA MET A 177 -10.87 -17.90 -2.62
C MET A 177 -11.66 -18.73 -1.61
N GLU A 178 -11.00 -19.54 -0.80
CA GLU A 178 -11.64 -20.36 0.24
C GLU A 178 -12.33 -19.48 1.28
N ILE A 179 -11.63 -18.47 1.84
CA ILE A 179 -12.17 -17.54 2.83
C ILE A 179 -13.42 -16.81 2.32
N THR A 180 -13.43 -16.43 1.04
CA THR A 180 -14.57 -15.70 0.46
C THR A 180 -15.70 -16.60 -0.02
N SER A 181 -15.46 -17.91 -0.14
CA SER A 181 -16.42 -18.91 -0.59
C SER A 181 -17.11 -19.67 0.56
N PHE A 182 -16.91 -19.26 1.81
CA PHE A 182 -17.56 -19.92 2.96
C PHE A 182 -19.07 -19.98 2.76
N PRO A 183 -19.68 -21.17 2.79
CA PRO A 183 -21.13 -21.31 2.73
C PRO A 183 -21.77 -20.52 3.86
N SER A 184 -22.86 -19.84 3.57
CA SER A 184 -23.71 -19.12 4.53
C SER A 184 -24.31 -20.10 5.57
N GLY A 185 -23.49 -20.63 6.47
CA GLY A 185 -23.87 -21.65 7.47
C GLY A 185 -22.76 -22.01 8.43
N VAL A 186 -21.52 -21.60 8.18
CA VAL A 186 -20.45 -21.76 9.17
C VAL A 186 -20.55 -20.61 10.18
N GLN A 187 -21.08 -20.90 11.37
CA GLN A 187 -20.97 -20.01 12.52
C GLN A 187 -19.50 -19.99 12.93
N ILE A 188 -18.81 -18.92 12.59
CA ILE A 188 -17.53 -18.57 13.22
C ILE A 188 -17.91 -17.87 14.52
N LEU A 189 -17.64 -18.53 15.66
CA LEU A 189 -17.76 -17.95 16.98
C LEU A 189 -16.79 -16.79 17.15
#